data_4cf101e21af013af21d8c07a62d7e615
#
_entry.id   4cf101e21af013af21d8c07a62d7e615
#
_cell.length_a   1.000
_cell.length_b   1.000
_cell.length_c   1.000
_cell.angle_alpha   90.00
_cell.angle_beta   90.00
_cell.angle_gamma   90.00
#
_symmetry.space_group_name_H-M   'P 1'
#
loop_
_entity.id
_entity.type
_entity.pdbx_description
1 polymer ?
#
loop_
_entity_poly.entity_id
_entity_poly.type
_entity_poly.pdbx_seq_one_letter_code
_entity_poly.pdbx_strand_id
1 'polypeptide(L)'
;IEALRDELVFHYEHNEMYRPFCERKNFNPHEPIHSVDELPPVAVSVFKELGFNLNSVPREELTLALQSSATSGIPSTVVIDKITAKRQGKAMVKVVSEFIGKERKPFLIMDIDPRSASRKLLGARFAAVTGYLKFASKVGYFLKADENGLSYFDVEGIQAFIKELPSGQPVVVFGFTYILYQHVLKSILESDVRLHLPKGSKIIHIGGWKKLESEK
;
A
#
# COMPACT_ATOMS: atom_id res chain seq x y z
N ILE A 1 -14.07 17.20 -11.41
CA ILE A 1 -15.31 17.46 -10.64
C ILE A 1 -16.40 16.47 -11.01
N GLU A 2 -16.72 16.22 -12.28
CA GLU A 2 -17.80 15.34 -12.73
C GLU A 2 -17.72 13.92 -12.14
N ALA A 3 -16.59 13.23 -12.28
CA ALA A 3 -16.41 11.89 -11.70
C ALA A 3 -16.52 11.89 -10.16
N LEU A 4 -16.13 12.98 -9.49
CA LEU A 4 -16.28 13.13 -8.05
C LEU A 4 -17.74 13.34 -7.66
N ARG A 5 -18.48 14.11 -8.46
CA ARG A 5 -19.91 14.34 -8.27
C ARG A 5 -20.70 13.02 -8.34
N ASP A 6 -20.43 12.16 -9.30
CA ASP A 6 -21.10 10.86 -9.44
C ASP A 6 -20.93 10.00 -8.17
N GLU A 7 -19.72 9.96 -7.62
CA GLU A 7 -19.44 9.22 -6.37
C GLU A 7 -20.14 9.90 -5.17
N LEU A 8 -20.17 11.23 -5.09
CA LEU A 8 -20.87 11.96 -4.02
C LEU A 8 -22.38 11.71 -4.05
N VAL A 9 -22.99 11.75 -5.24
CA VAL A 9 -24.42 11.42 -5.44
C VAL A 9 -24.67 9.98 -4.98
N PHE A 10 -23.85 9.03 -5.43
CA PHE A 10 -23.97 7.64 -5.03
C PHE A 10 -23.93 7.47 -3.50
N HIS A 11 -22.95 8.07 -2.83
CA HIS A 11 -22.85 8.01 -1.38
C HIS A 11 -24.01 8.72 -0.67
N TYR A 12 -24.45 9.85 -1.18
CA TYR A 12 -25.60 10.58 -0.64
C TYR A 12 -26.88 9.76 -0.68
N GLU A 13 -27.11 9.05 -1.77
CA GLU A 13 -28.33 8.25 -1.97
C GLU A 13 -28.32 6.93 -1.17
N HIS A 14 -27.13 6.31 -0.97
CA HIS A 14 -27.03 4.96 -0.45
C HIS A 14 -26.39 4.85 0.94
N ASN A 15 -25.91 5.96 1.53
CA ASN A 15 -25.31 5.95 2.86
C ASN A 15 -26.17 6.69 3.87
N GLU A 16 -26.75 5.94 4.81
CA GLU A 16 -27.67 6.49 5.81
C GLU A 16 -27.05 7.55 6.73
N MET A 17 -25.72 7.53 6.89
CA MET A 17 -25.00 8.49 7.74
C MET A 17 -24.49 9.70 6.94
N TYR A 18 -24.15 9.52 5.67
CA TYR A 18 -23.60 10.58 4.84
C TYR A 18 -24.66 11.58 4.42
N ARG A 19 -25.87 11.14 4.06
CA ARG A 19 -26.99 12.03 3.69
C ARG A 19 -27.31 13.06 4.77
N PRO A 20 -27.63 12.68 6.03
CA PRO A 20 -27.92 13.66 7.09
C PRO A 20 -26.72 14.57 7.41
N PHE A 21 -25.49 14.08 7.20
CA PHE A 21 -24.30 14.90 7.34
C PHE A 21 -24.26 16.01 6.28
N CYS A 22 -24.49 15.68 5.01
CA CYS A 22 -24.57 16.65 3.91
C CYS A 22 -25.68 17.67 4.14
N GLU A 23 -26.88 17.24 4.53
CA GLU A 23 -28.02 18.12 4.81
C GLU A 23 -27.71 19.13 5.92
N ARG A 24 -27.07 18.68 7.01
CA ARG A 24 -26.62 19.59 8.09
C ARG A 24 -25.54 20.59 7.64
N LYS A 25 -24.82 20.28 6.58
CA LYS A 25 -23.82 21.16 5.98
C LYS A 25 -24.38 22.02 4.85
N ASN A 26 -25.71 21.96 4.60
CA ASN A 26 -26.38 22.59 3.45
C ASN A 26 -25.72 22.23 2.12
N PHE A 27 -25.28 20.99 1.98
CA PHE A 27 -24.65 20.46 0.78
C PHE A 27 -25.57 19.45 0.09
N ASN A 28 -25.84 19.68 -1.18
CA ASN A 28 -26.62 18.79 -2.04
C ASN A 28 -25.78 18.41 -3.27
N PRO A 29 -25.32 17.16 -3.41
CA PRO A 29 -24.48 16.76 -4.53
C PRO A 29 -25.20 16.72 -5.89
N HIS A 30 -26.54 16.82 -5.92
CA HIS A 30 -27.33 16.96 -7.15
C HIS A 30 -27.20 18.35 -7.75
N GLU A 31 -26.84 19.35 -6.96
CA GLU A 31 -26.57 20.71 -7.42
C GLU A 31 -25.20 20.82 -8.10
N PRO A 32 -24.97 21.83 -8.95
CA PRO A 32 -23.67 22.07 -9.55
C PRO A 32 -22.58 22.29 -8.50
N ILE A 33 -21.46 21.57 -8.61
CA ILE A 33 -20.26 21.73 -7.76
C ILE A 33 -19.21 22.47 -8.59
N HIS A 34 -18.82 23.65 -8.16
CA HIS A 34 -17.88 24.51 -8.88
C HIS A 34 -16.46 24.38 -8.38
N SER A 35 -16.28 24.04 -7.09
CA SER A 35 -14.99 23.87 -6.45
C SER A 35 -14.96 22.67 -5.50
N VAL A 36 -13.77 22.09 -5.31
CA VAL A 36 -13.53 21.05 -4.28
C VAL A 36 -13.74 21.60 -2.87
N ASP A 37 -13.58 22.91 -2.67
CA ASP A 37 -13.75 23.57 -1.38
C ASP A 37 -15.23 23.63 -0.91
N GLU A 38 -16.18 23.41 -1.83
CA GLU A 38 -17.61 23.31 -1.50
C GLU A 38 -17.97 21.97 -0.84
N LEU A 39 -17.09 20.96 -0.96
CA LEU A 39 -17.36 19.63 -0.44
C LEU A 39 -17.23 19.57 1.09
N PRO A 40 -18.24 19.02 1.80
CA PRO A 40 -18.16 18.91 3.24
C PRO A 40 -17.11 17.85 3.65
N PRO A 41 -16.02 18.24 4.35
CA PRO A 41 -14.97 17.31 4.70
C PRO A 41 -15.44 16.34 5.79
N VAL A 42 -15.19 15.05 5.60
CA VAL A 42 -15.42 14.01 6.61
C VAL A 42 -14.12 13.74 7.36
N ALA A 43 -14.16 13.87 8.68
CA ALA A 43 -12.99 13.62 9.51
C ALA A 43 -12.57 12.16 9.47
N VAL A 44 -11.26 11.89 9.39
CA VAL A 44 -10.69 10.53 9.40
C VAL A 44 -11.07 9.73 10.66
N SER A 45 -11.30 10.40 11.79
CA SER A 45 -11.76 9.77 13.03
C SER A 45 -13.07 9.01 12.88
N VAL A 46 -13.95 9.44 11.98
CA VAL A 46 -15.22 8.78 11.69
C VAL A 46 -15.01 7.32 11.23
N PHE A 47 -13.95 7.05 10.46
CA PHE A 47 -13.59 5.69 10.01
C PHE A 47 -13.00 4.82 11.13
N LYS A 48 -12.61 5.40 12.26
CA LYS A 48 -12.20 4.67 13.46
C LYS A 48 -13.39 4.22 14.30
N GLU A 49 -14.39 5.08 14.41
CA GLU A 49 -15.55 4.87 15.27
C GLU A 49 -16.65 4.08 14.56
N LEU A 50 -16.95 4.42 13.32
CA LEU A 50 -18.08 3.89 12.58
C LEU A 50 -17.70 2.77 11.59
N GLY A 51 -16.47 2.75 11.11
CA GLY A 51 -15.91 1.67 10.27
C GLY A 51 -16.89 1.07 9.27
N PHE A 52 -17.37 -0.12 9.55
CA PHE A 52 -18.30 -0.87 8.70
C PHE A 52 -19.68 -0.22 8.51
N ASN A 53 -20.05 0.77 9.31
CA ASN A 53 -21.33 1.46 9.19
C ASN A 53 -21.30 2.60 8.16
N LEU A 54 -20.14 2.91 7.60
CA LEU A 54 -19.98 3.91 6.55
C LEU A 54 -20.09 3.32 5.13
N ASN A 55 -20.82 2.23 4.98
CA ASN A 55 -21.00 1.58 3.68
C ASN A 55 -22.12 2.21 2.88
N SER A 56 -21.90 2.36 1.57
CA SER A 56 -22.92 2.75 0.60
C SER A 56 -23.38 1.58 -0.26
N VAL A 57 -22.88 0.38 0.01
CA VAL A 57 -23.28 -0.88 -0.61
C VAL A 57 -23.68 -1.89 0.45
N PRO A 58 -24.53 -2.88 0.12
CA PRO A 58 -24.87 -3.96 1.02
C PRO A 58 -23.64 -4.68 1.56
N ARG A 59 -23.71 -5.14 2.80
CA ARG A 59 -22.55 -5.77 3.49
C ARG A 59 -22.03 -7.01 2.79
N GLU A 60 -22.88 -7.74 2.11
CA GLU A 60 -22.57 -8.93 1.30
C GLU A 60 -21.76 -8.63 0.05
N GLU A 61 -21.76 -7.39 -0.42
CA GLU A 61 -20.94 -6.94 -1.56
C GLU A 61 -19.52 -6.53 -1.15
N LEU A 62 -19.28 -6.38 0.15
CA LEU A 62 -17.96 -6.02 0.67
C LEU A 62 -17.00 -7.21 0.57
N THR A 63 -15.83 -6.99 0.00
CA THR A 63 -14.85 -8.04 -0.27
C THR A 63 -13.56 -7.91 0.52
N LEU A 64 -13.26 -6.70 0.97
CA LEU A 64 -11.99 -6.39 1.62
C LEU A 64 -12.19 -5.32 2.69
N ALA A 65 -11.64 -5.56 3.87
CA ALA A 65 -11.50 -4.56 4.92
C ALA A 65 -10.02 -4.17 5.05
N LEU A 66 -9.71 -2.91 4.80
CA LEU A 66 -8.39 -2.35 4.98
C LEU A 66 -8.31 -1.63 6.32
N GLN A 67 -7.28 -1.94 7.10
CA GLN A 67 -7.04 -1.29 8.39
C GLN A 67 -5.73 -0.51 8.36
N SER A 68 -5.77 0.71 8.90
CA SER A 68 -4.58 1.52 9.10
C SER A 68 -3.69 0.94 10.22
N SER A 69 -2.38 1.22 10.17
CA SER A 69 -1.51 0.95 11.32
C SER A 69 -1.89 1.90 12.46
N ALA A 70 -2.48 1.37 13.51
CA ALA A 70 -3.00 2.12 14.65
C ALA A 70 -1.92 2.86 15.47
N THR A 71 -1.29 3.89 14.92
CA THR A 71 -0.32 4.74 15.65
C THR A 71 -0.96 5.49 16.81
N SER A 72 -2.29 5.70 16.75
CA SER A 72 -3.10 6.36 17.81
C SER A 72 -3.98 5.38 18.61
N GLY A 73 -3.68 4.07 18.59
CA GLY A 73 -4.39 3.04 19.35
C GLY A 73 -5.52 2.36 18.58
N ILE A 74 -6.45 3.09 17.95
CA ILE A 74 -7.58 2.53 17.21
C ILE A 74 -7.31 2.63 15.71
N PRO A 75 -7.31 1.50 14.94
CA PRO A 75 -7.14 1.54 13.50
C PRO A 75 -8.39 2.10 12.81
N SER A 76 -8.20 2.89 11.76
CA SER A 76 -9.29 3.19 10.84
C SER A 76 -9.58 1.96 9.99
N THR A 77 -10.86 1.64 9.81
CA THR A 77 -11.30 0.54 8.94
C THR A 77 -12.02 1.13 7.72
N VAL A 78 -11.50 0.81 6.54
CA VAL A 78 -12.13 1.15 5.26
C VAL A 78 -12.49 -0.14 4.56
N VAL A 79 -13.75 -0.31 4.23
CA VAL A 79 -14.26 -1.48 3.52
C VAL A 79 -14.43 -1.17 2.04
N ILE A 80 -14.20 -2.18 1.21
CA ILE A 80 -14.15 -2.03 -0.24
C ILE A 80 -14.98 -3.13 -0.90
N ASP A 81 -15.84 -2.75 -1.83
CA ASP A 81 -16.59 -3.65 -2.68
C ASP A 81 -15.75 -4.15 -3.89
N LYS A 82 -16.31 -5.07 -4.67
CA LYS A 82 -15.65 -5.63 -5.87
C LYS A 82 -15.39 -4.59 -6.94
N ILE A 83 -16.28 -3.61 -7.11
CA ILE A 83 -16.16 -2.58 -8.14
C ILE A 83 -15.01 -1.64 -7.79
N THR A 84 -14.98 -1.16 -6.55
CA THR A 84 -13.92 -0.30 -6.02
C THR A 84 -12.57 -1.01 -6.03
N ALA A 85 -12.50 -2.27 -5.62
CA ALA A 85 -11.27 -3.07 -5.68
C ALA A 85 -10.74 -3.21 -7.12
N LYS A 86 -11.63 -3.41 -8.10
CA LYS A 86 -11.28 -3.48 -9.52
C LYS A 86 -10.79 -2.13 -10.06
N ARG A 87 -11.44 -1.02 -9.69
CA ARG A 87 -11.04 0.35 -10.05
C ARG A 87 -9.65 0.68 -9.50
N GLN A 88 -9.42 0.43 -8.21
CA GLN A 88 -8.11 0.61 -7.57
C GLN A 88 -7.02 -0.25 -8.23
N GLY A 89 -7.32 -1.51 -8.52
CA GLY A 89 -6.40 -2.40 -9.22
C GLY A 89 -5.99 -1.89 -10.60
N LYS A 90 -6.94 -1.38 -11.39
CA LYS A 90 -6.68 -0.78 -12.71
C LYS A 90 -5.85 0.51 -12.58
N ALA A 91 -6.20 1.39 -11.65
CA ALA A 91 -5.45 2.63 -11.40
C ALA A 91 -4.01 2.33 -10.99
N MET A 92 -3.82 1.38 -10.08
CA MET A 92 -2.49 0.93 -9.67
C MET A 92 -1.66 0.41 -10.85
N VAL A 93 -2.25 -0.43 -11.71
CA VAL A 93 -1.55 -0.95 -12.89
C VAL A 93 -1.14 0.19 -13.81
N LYS A 94 -2.03 1.12 -14.09
CA LYS A 94 -1.73 2.28 -14.94
C LYS A 94 -0.59 3.12 -14.37
N VAL A 95 -0.70 3.54 -13.10
CA VAL A 95 0.30 4.40 -12.43
C VAL A 95 1.66 3.70 -12.34
N VAL A 96 1.69 2.48 -11.81
CA VAL A 96 2.98 1.77 -11.60
C VAL A 96 3.67 1.47 -12.93
N SER A 97 2.92 1.11 -13.97
CA SER A 97 3.49 0.82 -15.29
C SER A 97 4.17 2.03 -15.96
N GLU A 98 3.77 3.26 -15.62
CA GLU A 98 4.47 4.47 -16.10
C GLU A 98 5.90 4.57 -15.55
N PHE A 99 6.15 4.04 -14.35
CA PHE A 99 7.47 4.10 -13.71
C PHE A 99 8.35 2.88 -14.01
N ILE A 100 7.79 1.67 -13.99
CA ILE A 100 8.56 0.44 -14.15
C ILE A 100 8.45 -0.21 -15.53
N GLY A 101 7.58 0.32 -16.39
CA GLY A 101 7.24 -0.26 -17.70
C GLY A 101 6.12 -1.29 -17.61
N LYS A 102 5.63 -1.72 -18.78
CA LYS A 102 4.48 -2.65 -18.89
C LYS A 102 4.87 -4.13 -18.72
N GLU A 103 6.14 -4.44 -18.91
CA GLU A 103 6.65 -5.81 -18.78
C GLU A 103 6.83 -6.20 -17.32
N ARG A 104 6.53 -7.46 -17.01
CA ARG A 104 6.83 -8.01 -15.69
C ARG A 104 8.34 -8.10 -15.48
N LYS A 105 8.79 -7.74 -14.30
CA LYS A 105 10.21 -7.72 -13.91
C LYS A 105 10.47 -8.60 -12.68
N PRO A 106 11.69 -9.08 -12.48
CA PRO A 106 12.05 -9.71 -11.21
C PRO A 106 11.94 -8.71 -10.06
N PHE A 107 11.31 -9.12 -8.96
CA PHE A 107 11.12 -8.30 -7.76
C PHE A 107 11.96 -8.81 -6.60
N LEU A 108 12.73 -7.91 -6.03
CA LEU A 108 13.46 -8.08 -4.78
C LEU A 108 12.64 -7.44 -3.67
N ILE A 109 11.92 -8.25 -2.90
CA ILE A 109 11.08 -7.77 -1.81
C ILE A 109 11.94 -7.67 -0.54
N MET A 110 12.12 -6.43 -0.04
CA MET A 110 12.82 -6.14 1.21
C MET A 110 11.87 -6.27 2.39
N ASP A 111 11.33 -7.46 2.55
CA ASP A 111 10.47 -7.87 3.65
C ASP A 111 10.63 -9.37 3.90
N ILE A 112 10.05 -9.85 5.00
CA ILE A 112 10.06 -11.26 5.37
C ILE A 112 9.11 -12.03 4.43
N ASP A 113 9.52 -13.25 4.03
CA ASP A 113 8.66 -14.15 3.26
C ASP A 113 7.38 -14.46 4.06
N PRO A 114 6.20 -14.14 3.52
CA PRO A 114 4.93 -14.37 4.23
C PRO A 114 4.67 -15.85 4.54
N ARG A 115 5.32 -16.77 3.85
CA ARG A 115 5.20 -18.21 4.11
C ARG A 115 5.96 -18.64 5.38
N SER A 116 6.98 -17.87 5.78
CA SER A 116 7.80 -18.10 6.98
C SER A 116 7.33 -17.31 8.21
N ALA A 117 6.46 -16.32 8.03
CA ALA A 117 5.98 -15.45 9.10
C ALA A 117 4.63 -15.91 9.67
N SER A 118 4.40 -15.69 10.98
CA SER A 118 3.09 -15.93 11.56
C SER A 118 2.04 -14.97 10.95
N ARG A 119 0.83 -15.46 10.68
CA ARG A 119 -0.27 -14.68 10.06
C ARG A 119 -0.57 -13.34 10.75
N LYS A 120 -0.29 -13.23 12.06
CA LYS A 120 -0.51 -12.00 12.85
C LYS A 120 0.43 -10.85 12.47
N LEU A 121 1.64 -11.14 11.93
CA LEU A 121 2.62 -10.12 11.54
C LEU A 121 2.38 -9.56 10.12
N LEU A 122 1.53 -10.22 9.33
CA LEU A 122 1.42 -9.97 7.89
C LEU A 122 0.44 -8.86 7.49
N GLY A 123 -0.56 -8.57 8.25
CA GLY A 123 -1.55 -7.49 8.11
C GLY A 123 -1.48 -6.64 6.83
N ALA A 124 -1.54 -5.32 7.00
CA ALA A 124 -1.52 -4.34 5.89
C ALA A 124 -0.24 -4.38 5.04
N ARG A 125 0.91 -4.78 5.64
CA ARG A 125 2.18 -4.92 4.89
C ARG A 125 2.07 -5.97 3.80
N PHE A 126 1.59 -7.15 4.15
CA PHE A 126 1.42 -8.24 3.20
C PHE A 126 0.42 -7.89 2.07
N ALA A 127 -0.70 -7.25 2.41
CA ALA A 127 -1.67 -6.82 1.42
C ALA A 127 -1.04 -5.85 0.40
N ALA A 128 -0.21 -4.91 0.87
CA ALA A 128 0.50 -3.99 -0.01
C ALA A 128 1.51 -4.73 -0.90
N VAL A 129 2.37 -5.60 -0.35
CA VAL A 129 3.31 -6.41 -1.14
C VAL A 129 2.56 -7.20 -2.21
N THR A 130 1.48 -7.92 -1.83
CA THR A 130 0.67 -8.72 -2.75
C THR A 130 0.11 -7.90 -3.91
N GLY A 131 -0.29 -6.64 -3.66
CA GLY A 131 -0.72 -5.72 -4.69
C GLY A 131 0.32 -5.49 -5.80
N TYR A 132 1.60 -5.44 -5.44
CA TYR A 132 2.70 -5.24 -6.38
C TYR A 132 3.17 -6.53 -7.08
N LEU A 133 2.89 -7.72 -6.53
CA LEU A 133 3.31 -8.99 -7.14
C LEU A 133 2.72 -9.23 -8.53
N LYS A 134 1.64 -8.57 -8.90
CA LYS A 134 1.09 -8.62 -10.27
C LYS A 134 2.06 -8.12 -11.34
N PHE A 135 3.04 -7.32 -10.97
CA PHE A 135 4.09 -6.80 -11.86
C PHE A 135 5.36 -7.69 -11.87
N ALA A 136 5.38 -8.72 -11.04
CA ALA A 136 6.55 -9.56 -10.89
C ALA A 136 6.57 -10.73 -11.89
N SER A 137 7.72 -10.99 -12.52
CA SER A 137 8.01 -12.21 -13.27
C SER A 137 8.64 -13.28 -12.38
N LYS A 138 9.44 -12.86 -11.40
CA LYS A 138 10.07 -13.70 -10.37
C LYS A 138 10.10 -12.89 -9.07
N VAL A 139 9.99 -13.55 -7.92
CA VAL A 139 9.94 -12.89 -6.61
C VAL A 139 10.94 -13.53 -5.65
N GLY A 140 11.72 -12.71 -4.97
CA GLY A 140 12.54 -13.12 -3.82
C GLY A 140 12.29 -12.21 -2.62
N TYR A 141 12.36 -12.77 -1.40
CA TYR A 141 12.22 -12.06 -0.14
C TYR A 141 13.56 -12.06 0.58
N PHE A 142 14.07 -10.88 0.96
CA PHE A 142 15.46 -10.71 1.40
C PHE A 142 15.63 -10.05 2.77
N LEU A 143 14.56 -9.91 3.53
CA LEU A 143 14.63 -9.70 4.97
C LEU A 143 14.44 -11.06 5.64
N LYS A 144 15.45 -11.52 6.38
CA LYS A 144 15.45 -12.78 7.12
C LYS A 144 15.39 -12.49 8.61
N ALA A 145 14.98 -13.47 9.39
CA ALA A 145 15.15 -13.46 10.84
C ALA A 145 16.20 -14.49 11.23
N ASP A 146 17.10 -14.13 12.15
CA ASP A 146 18.02 -15.06 12.76
C ASP A 146 17.33 -15.93 13.83
N GLU A 147 18.10 -16.79 14.49
CA GLU A 147 17.64 -17.69 15.54
C GLU A 147 17.06 -16.94 16.76
N ASN A 148 17.48 -15.69 16.98
CA ASN A 148 17.02 -14.81 18.04
C ASN A 148 15.82 -13.94 17.62
N GLY A 149 15.35 -14.08 16.37
CA GLY A 149 14.28 -13.28 15.80
C GLY A 149 14.69 -11.87 15.36
N LEU A 150 16.00 -11.57 15.33
CA LEU A 150 16.51 -10.31 14.81
C LEU A 150 16.50 -10.32 13.28
N SER A 151 15.96 -9.27 12.70
CA SER A 151 15.89 -9.14 11.25
C SER A 151 17.24 -8.69 10.68
N TYR A 152 17.69 -9.37 9.63
CA TYR A 152 18.88 -8.99 8.88
C TYR A 152 18.62 -8.98 7.37
N PHE A 153 19.47 -8.26 6.66
CA PHE A 153 19.40 -8.09 5.21
C PHE A 153 20.25 -9.16 4.51
N ASP A 154 19.59 -10.02 3.72
CA ASP A 154 20.23 -11.17 3.04
C ASP A 154 20.88 -10.73 1.70
N VAL A 155 22.06 -10.14 1.78
CA VAL A 155 22.81 -9.65 0.61
C VAL A 155 23.25 -10.79 -0.31
N GLU A 156 23.70 -11.91 0.26
CA GLU A 156 24.16 -13.08 -0.50
C GLU A 156 22.99 -13.68 -1.31
N GLY A 157 21.82 -13.79 -0.67
CA GLY A 157 20.60 -14.24 -1.33
C GLY A 157 20.19 -13.34 -2.51
N ILE A 158 20.35 -12.01 -2.37
CA ILE A 158 20.09 -11.06 -3.48
C ILE A 158 21.06 -11.30 -4.62
N GLN A 159 22.37 -11.43 -4.33
CA GLN A 159 23.38 -11.65 -5.36
C GLN A 159 23.15 -12.99 -6.08
N ALA A 160 22.79 -14.05 -5.34
CA ALA A 160 22.42 -15.34 -5.93
C ALA A 160 21.18 -15.21 -6.84
N PHE A 161 20.13 -14.54 -6.35
CA PHE A 161 18.91 -14.31 -7.13
C PHE A 161 19.18 -13.56 -8.45
N ILE A 162 20.03 -12.51 -8.40
CA ILE A 162 20.40 -11.73 -9.59
C ILE A 162 21.21 -12.58 -10.58
N LYS A 163 22.12 -13.43 -10.09
CA LYS A 163 22.92 -14.34 -10.95
C LYS A 163 22.08 -15.36 -11.71
N GLU A 164 20.91 -15.74 -11.20
CA GLU A 164 19.99 -16.64 -11.87
C GLU A 164 19.15 -15.95 -12.97
N LEU A 165 19.21 -14.63 -13.06
CA LEU A 165 18.49 -13.86 -14.07
C LEU A 165 19.31 -13.77 -15.37
N PRO A 166 18.66 -13.53 -16.52
CA PRO A 166 19.38 -13.17 -17.74
C PRO A 166 20.35 -12.00 -17.48
N SER A 167 21.55 -12.09 -18.09
CA SER A 167 22.60 -11.07 -17.88
C SER A 167 22.09 -9.66 -18.13
N GLY A 168 22.31 -8.78 -17.15
CA GLY A 168 21.92 -7.38 -17.24
C GLY A 168 20.40 -7.10 -17.09
N GLN A 169 19.58 -8.11 -16.77
CA GLN A 169 18.14 -7.90 -16.60
C GLN A 169 17.84 -6.97 -15.42
N PRO A 170 17.19 -5.82 -15.64
CA PRO A 170 16.81 -4.92 -14.57
C PRO A 170 15.82 -5.55 -13.59
N VAL A 171 15.97 -5.23 -12.32
CA VAL A 171 15.10 -5.68 -11.23
C VAL A 171 14.32 -4.52 -10.62
N VAL A 172 13.26 -4.84 -9.91
CA VAL A 172 12.53 -3.89 -9.06
C VAL A 172 12.78 -4.26 -7.60
N VAL A 173 13.38 -3.35 -6.85
CA VAL A 173 13.49 -3.43 -5.39
C VAL A 173 12.22 -2.84 -4.80
N PHE A 174 11.53 -3.59 -3.95
CA PHE A 174 10.32 -3.12 -3.29
C PHE A 174 10.44 -3.27 -1.78
N GLY A 175 10.05 -2.22 -1.04
CA GLY A 175 10.04 -2.27 0.42
C GLY A 175 9.32 -1.11 1.07
N PHE A 176 9.11 -1.22 2.38
CA PHE A 176 8.59 -0.10 3.18
C PHE A 176 9.72 0.85 3.58
N THR A 177 9.48 2.16 3.52
CA THR A 177 10.47 3.20 3.76
C THR A 177 11.29 2.92 5.04
N TYR A 178 10.61 2.67 6.16
CA TYR A 178 11.29 2.43 7.43
C TYR A 178 12.10 1.12 7.46
N ILE A 179 11.65 0.07 6.76
CA ILE A 179 12.37 -1.21 6.65
C ILE A 179 13.62 -1.05 5.78
N LEU A 180 13.46 -0.40 4.62
CA LEU A 180 14.59 -0.11 3.74
C LEU A 180 15.67 0.72 4.46
N TYR A 181 15.26 1.71 5.23
CA TYR A 181 16.20 2.51 5.99
C TYR A 181 16.89 1.68 7.09
N GLN A 182 16.10 1.05 7.96
CA GLN A 182 16.59 0.39 9.18
C GLN A 182 17.43 -0.86 8.89
N HIS A 183 17.03 -1.67 7.92
CA HIS A 183 17.64 -2.98 7.68
C HIS A 183 18.50 -3.06 6.42
N VAL A 184 18.27 -2.19 5.44
CA VAL A 184 19.03 -2.21 4.19
C VAL A 184 20.05 -1.08 4.17
N LEU A 185 19.61 0.16 4.29
CA LEU A 185 20.46 1.33 4.12
C LEU A 185 21.50 1.45 5.25
N LYS A 186 21.06 1.29 6.51
CA LYS A 186 21.99 1.27 7.65
C LYS A 186 23.04 0.16 7.50
N SER A 187 22.62 -1.06 7.14
CA SER A 187 23.55 -2.17 6.94
C SER A 187 24.59 -1.88 5.84
N ILE A 188 24.19 -1.21 4.74
CA ILE A 188 25.11 -0.80 3.67
C ILE A 188 26.06 0.31 4.14
N LEU A 189 25.58 1.26 4.95
CA LEU A 189 26.38 2.39 5.42
C LEU A 189 27.35 2.01 6.53
N GLU A 190 26.99 1.06 7.39
CA GLU A 190 27.74 0.64 8.55
C GLU A 190 28.70 -0.53 8.27
N SER A 191 28.67 -1.09 7.06
CA SER A 191 29.52 -2.20 6.65
C SER A 191 30.11 -1.97 5.25
N ASP A 192 31.07 -2.80 4.86
CA ASP A 192 31.64 -2.81 3.50
C ASP A 192 30.74 -3.50 2.46
N VAL A 193 29.52 -3.82 2.84
CA VAL A 193 28.55 -4.46 1.94
C VAL A 193 28.22 -3.52 0.78
N ARG A 194 28.28 -4.08 -0.42
CA ARG A 194 27.87 -3.39 -1.65
C ARG A 194 26.80 -4.19 -2.38
N LEU A 195 25.69 -3.55 -2.67
CA LEU A 195 24.61 -4.15 -3.45
C LEU A 195 24.73 -3.68 -4.91
N HIS A 196 25.13 -4.59 -5.79
CA HIS A 196 25.22 -4.32 -7.22
C HIS A 196 23.92 -4.72 -7.92
N LEU A 197 23.15 -3.71 -8.38
CA LEU A 197 21.94 -3.92 -9.15
C LEU A 197 22.20 -3.70 -10.63
N PRO A 198 21.58 -4.49 -11.53
CA PRO A 198 21.69 -4.27 -12.98
C PRO A 198 21.24 -2.86 -13.38
N LYS A 199 21.86 -2.32 -14.44
CA LYS A 199 21.50 -0.99 -14.96
C LYS A 199 20.02 -0.93 -15.33
N GLY A 200 19.34 0.16 -14.95
CA GLY A 200 17.91 0.35 -15.20
C GLY A 200 17.00 -0.27 -14.15
N SER A 201 17.55 -0.88 -13.08
CA SER A 201 16.77 -1.30 -11.93
C SER A 201 16.07 -0.12 -11.27
N LYS A 202 14.91 -0.36 -10.65
CA LYS A 202 14.08 0.64 -9.99
C LYS A 202 13.88 0.29 -8.52
N ILE A 203 13.74 1.30 -7.69
CA ILE A 203 13.36 1.13 -6.28
C ILE A 203 11.98 1.75 -6.10
N ILE A 204 11.05 0.95 -5.58
CA ILE A 204 9.73 1.40 -5.16
C ILE A 204 9.67 1.27 -3.64
N HIS A 205 9.43 2.37 -2.96
CA HIS A 205 9.19 2.34 -1.53
C HIS A 205 7.86 3.00 -1.18
N ILE A 206 7.22 2.49 -0.14
CA ILE A 206 5.93 2.96 0.33
C ILE A 206 5.91 3.11 1.85
N GLY A 207 4.92 3.86 2.36
CA GLY A 207 4.79 4.16 3.77
C GLY A 207 5.74 5.26 4.24
N GLY A 208 5.56 5.66 5.50
CA GLY A 208 6.34 6.71 6.14
C GLY A 208 7.43 6.18 7.07
N TRP A 209 8.06 7.12 7.78
CA TRP A 209 9.14 6.85 8.74
C TRP A 209 8.66 6.19 10.02
N LYS A 210 7.37 6.33 10.37
CA LYS A 210 6.76 5.76 11.59
C LYS A 210 7.54 6.15 12.85
N LYS A 211 8.02 5.15 13.62
CA LYS A 211 8.78 5.38 14.85
C LYS A 211 10.20 5.92 14.60
N LEU A 212 10.65 5.94 13.36
CA LEU A 212 11.96 6.48 12.96
C LEU A 212 11.90 7.95 12.55
N GLU A 213 10.83 8.66 12.88
CA GLU A 213 10.64 10.05 12.45
C GLU A 213 11.70 10.98 13.04
N SER A 214 12.22 10.66 14.22
CA SER A 214 13.34 11.36 14.87
C SER A 214 14.71 11.13 14.23
N GLU A 215 14.80 10.17 13.29
CA GLU A 215 16.04 9.82 12.61
C GLU A 215 16.09 10.35 11.14
N LYS A 216 15.17 11.25 10.79
CA LYS A 216 15.14 11.90 9.46
C LYS A 216 16.35 12.79 9.23
#